data_1096394c20cecb7aa01eea17f30e40ec
#
_entry.id   1096394c20cecb7aa01eea17f30e40ec
#
_cell.length_a   1.000
_cell.length_b   1.000
_cell.length_c   1.000
_cell.angle_alpha   90.00
_cell.angle_beta   90.00
_cell.angle_gamma   90.00
#
_symmetry.space_group_name_H-M   'P 1'
#
loop_
_entity.id
_entity.type
_entity.pdbx_description
1 polymer ?
#
loop_
_entity_poly.entity_id
_entity_poly.type
_entity_poly.pdbx_seq_one_letter_code
_entity_poly.pdbx_strand_id
1 'polypeptide(L)'
;MPVIYLDMDGVLADFDQHHEDTFGYRSCKLSDNVDWKAVRAVKDFYLNLPPMADMHILWARIARFNPIILTGVPYSVKEAEENKRAWARKYIGNHVQLIGCK
;
A
#
# COMPACT_ATOMS: atom_id res chain seq x y z
N MET A 1 4.68 19.74 -17.35
CA MET A 1 3.84 18.56 -17.07
C MET A 1 3.60 18.43 -15.58
N PRO A 2 2.34 18.27 -15.12
CA PRO A 2 2.09 18.03 -13.71
C PRO A 2 2.64 16.67 -13.29
N VAL A 3 3.14 16.61 -12.07
CA VAL A 3 3.56 15.35 -11.45
C VAL A 3 2.36 14.77 -10.70
N ILE A 4 2.06 13.51 -10.95
CA ILE A 4 0.96 12.83 -10.26
C ILE A 4 1.54 11.98 -9.14
N TYR A 5 1.08 12.24 -7.92
CA TYR A 5 1.39 11.41 -6.76
C TYR A 5 0.15 10.60 -6.41
N LEU A 6 0.37 9.32 -6.10
CA LEU A 6 -0.70 8.39 -5.80
C LEU A 6 -0.46 7.73 -4.46
N ASP A 7 -1.47 7.75 -3.58
CA ASP A 7 -1.40 7.00 -2.33
C ASP A 7 -1.51 5.50 -2.62
N MET A 8 -0.93 4.68 -1.77
CA MET A 8 -0.94 3.23 -1.93
C MET A 8 -2.07 2.58 -1.14
N ASP A 9 -2.09 2.78 0.19
CA ASP A 9 -3.07 2.11 1.04
C ASP A 9 -4.47 2.70 0.86
N GLY A 10 -5.44 1.85 0.54
CA GLY A 10 -6.82 2.29 0.28
C GLY A 10 -7.07 2.79 -1.12
N VAL A 11 -6.04 2.96 -1.94
CA VAL A 11 -6.15 3.40 -3.33
C VAL A 11 -5.68 2.30 -4.29
N LEU A 12 -4.47 1.82 -4.10
CA LEU A 12 -3.91 0.73 -4.91
C LEU A 12 -3.98 -0.60 -4.19
N ALA A 13 -3.66 -0.63 -2.90
CA ALA A 13 -3.66 -1.83 -2.07
C ALA A 13 -4.76 -1.76 -1.02
N ASP A 14 -5.43 -2.89 -0.78
CA ASP A 14 -6.55 -2.96 0.15
C ASP A 14 -6.09 -3.37 1.55
N PHE A 15 -5.57 -2.40 2.29
CA PHE A 15 -5.10 -2.59 3.65
C PHE A 15 -6.22 -3.07 4.58
N ASP A 16 -7.38 -2.44 4.51
CA ASP A 16 -8.49 -2.77 5.42
C ASP A 16 -8.97 -4.20 5.23
N GLN A 17 -9.08 -4.66 4.00
CA GLN A 17 -9.48 -6.03 3.72
C GLN A 17 -8.46 -7.03 4.23
N HIS A 18 -7.17 -6.74 4.03
CA HIS A 18 -6.11 -7.63 4.50
C HIS A 18 -6.06 -7.69 6.03
N HIS A 19 -6.27 -6.56 6.69
CA HIS A 19 -6.38 -6.51 8.15
C HIS A 19 -7.52 -7.39 8.66
N GLU A 20 -8.69 -7.30 8.01
CA GLU A 20 -9.85 -8.13 8.34
C GLU A 20 -9.56 -9.61 8.11
N ASP A 21 -8.96 -9.95 6.97
CA ASP A 21 -8.63 -11.35 6.63
C ASP A 21 -7.60 -11.95 7.59
N THR A 22 -6.68 -11.12 8.09
CA THR A 22 -5.59 -11.58 8.94
C THR A 22 -5.99 -11.66 10.41
N PHE A 23 -6.73 -10.66 10.90
CA PHE A 23 -7.02 -10.50 12.33
C PHE A 23 -8.48 -10.72 12.71
N GLY A 24 -9.38 -10.87 11.74
CA GLY A 24 -10.79 -11.14 11.98
C GLY A 24 -11.67 -9.92 12.19
N TYR A 25 -11.12 -8.71 12.12
CA TYR A 25 -11.90 -7.46 12.16
C TYR A 25 -11.27 -6.41 11.26
N ARG A 26 -12.14 -5.53 10.75
CA ARG A 26 -11.72 -4.52 9.78
C ARG A 26 -11.07 -3.33 10.48
N SER A 27 -9.94 -2.89 9.95
CA SER A 27 -9.33 -1.65 10.40
C SER A 27 -10.10 -0.46 9.86
N CYS A 28 -9.98 0.67 10.56
CA CYS A 28 -10.47 1.94 10.06
C CYS A 28 -9.44 3.01 10.41
N LYS A 29 -8.70 3.47 9.42
CA LYS A 29 -7.64 4.47 9.64
C LYS A 29 -8.18 5.79 10.15
N LEU A 30 -9.42 6.13 9.77
CA LEU A 30 -10.06 7.37 10.21
C LEU A 30 -10.40 7.35 11.71
N SER A 31 -10.58 6.16 12.29
CA SER A 31 -10.88 5.99 13.71
C SER A 31 -9.71 5.37 14.51
N ASP A 32 -8.52 5.33 13.93
CA ASP A 32 -7.33 4.73 14.54
C ASP A 32 -7.54 3.28 15.00
N ASN A 33 -8.38 2.53 14.30
CA ASN A 33 -8.72 1.15 14.66
C ASN A 33 -7.77 0.14 14.02
N VAL A 34 -6.49 0.48 13.92
CA VAL A 34 -5.47 -0.43 13.40
C VAL A 34 -4.67 -0.99 14.57
N ASP A 35 -4.60 -2.30 14.63
CA ASP A 35 -3.76 -2.98 15.63
C ASP A 35 -2.31 -3.04 15.14
N TRP A 36 -1.57 -1.98 15.37
CA TRP A 36 -0.18 -1.88 14.89
C TRP A 36 0.73 -2.93 15.51
N LYS A 37 0.47 -3.35 16.74
CA LYS A 37 1.24 -4.40 17.38
C LYS A 37 1.06 -5.73 16.65
N ALA A 38 -0.17 -6.05 16.26
CA ALA A 38 -0.47 -7.28 15.52
C ALA A 38 0.11 -7.20 14.09
N VAL A 39 -0.02 -6.06 13.43
CA VAL A 39 0.55 -5.84 12.09
C VAL A 39 2.07 -6.04 12.11
N ARG A 40 2.74 -5.46 13.11
CA ARG A 40 4.19 -5.57 13.25
C ARG A 40 4.64 -7.02 13.46
N ALA A 41 3.82 -7.85 14.08
CA ALA A 41 4.14 -9.23 14.36
C ALA A 41 3.98 -10.16 13.14
N VAL A 42 3.29 -9.72 12.10
CA VAL A 42 3.08 -10.51 10.88
C VAL A 42 4.18 -10.19 9.88
N LYS A 43 4.97 -11.20 9.52
CA LYS A 43 6.02 -11.04 8.51
C LYS A 43 5.39 -10.70 7.15
N ASP A 44 5.97 -9.74 6.46
CA ASP A 44 5.57 -9.35 5.11
C ASP A 44 4.09 -8.93 5.01
N PHE A 45 3.56 -8.31 6.06
CA PHE A 45 2.16 -7.87 6.07
C PHE A 45 1.83 -7.02 4.85
N TYR A 46 2.65 -6.00 4.57
CA TYR A 46 2.42 -5.10 3.44
C TYR A 46 2.67 -5.75 2.08
N LEU A 47 3.58 -6.71 2.01
CA LEU A 47 3.85 -7.41 0.76
C LEU A 47 2.64 -8.24 0.32
N ASN A 48 1.88 -8.75 1.26
CA ASN A 48 0.76 -9.66 1.02
C ASN A 48 -0.59 -8.94 0.90
N LEU A 49 -0.60 -7.61 0.83
CA LEU A 49 -1.84 -6.86 0.64
C LEU A 49 -2.47 -7.22 -0.72
N PRO A 50 -3.79 -7.47 -0.77
CA PRO A 50 -4.46 -7.62 -2.05
C PRO A 50 -4.57 -6.26 -2.74
N PRO A 51 -4.52 -6.21 -4.08
CA PRO A 51 -4.81 -4.95 -4.77
C PRO A 51 -6.28 -4.59 -4.65
N MET A 52 -6.58 -3.29 -4.70
CA MET A 52 -7.96 -2.82 -4.81
C MET A 52 -8.57 -3.36 -6.11
N ALA A 53 -9.87 -3.62 -6.08
CA ALA A 53 -10.55 -4.24 -7.22
C ALA A 53 -10.42 -3.43 -8.52
N ASP A 54 -10.34 -2.10 -8.40
CA ASP A 54 -10.23 -1.19 -9.55
C ASP A 54 -8.79 -0.69 -9.81
N MET A 55 -7.81 -1.25 -9.11
CA MET A 55 -6.42 -0.76 -9.18
C MET A 55 -5.88 -0.73 -10.60
N HIS A 56 -6.08 -1.80 -11.36
CA HIS A 56 -5.57 -1.89 -12.73
C HIS A 56 -6.26 -0.89 -13.67
N ILE A 57 -7.54 -0.62 -13.45
CA ILE A 57 -8.28 0.37 -14.22
C ILE A 57 -7.73 1.77 -13.96
N LEU A 58 -7.56 2.10 -12.70
CA LEU A 58 -6.99 3.40 -12.30
C LEU A 58 -5.58 3.57 -12.89
N TRP A 59 -4.72 2.58 -12.69
CA TRP A 59 -3.35 2.66 -13.16
C TRP A 59 -3.28 2.82 -14.68
N ALA A 60 -4.09 2.06 -15.42
CA ALA A 60 -4.11 2.14 -16.88
C ALA A 60 -4.44 3.54 -17.39
N ARG A 61 -5.25 4.30 -16.65
CA ARG A 61 -5.65 5.66 -17.05
C ARG A 61 -4.54 6.68 -16.84
N ILE A 62 -3.66 6.47 -15.86
CA ILE A 62 -2.65 7.46 -15.48
C ILE A 62 -1.22 7.01 -15.75
N ALA A 63 -1.01 5.78 -16.19
CA ALA A 63 0.34 5.21 -16.38
C ALA A 63 1.21 6.06 -17.31
N ARG A 64 0.63 6.65 -18.35
CA ARG A 64 1.34 7.49 -19.32
C ARG A 64 1.99 8.74 -18.69
N PHE A 65 1.51 9.15 -17.50
CA PHE A 65 2.06 10.31 -16.78
C PHE A 65 3.16 9.94 -15.82
N ASN A 66 3.58 8.68 -15.78
CA ASN A 66 4.60 8.15 -14.87
C ASN A 66 4.34 8.54 -13.42
N PRO A 67 3.16 8.17 -12.86
CA PRO A 67 2.83 8.58 -11.50
C PRO A 67 3.81 8.01 -10.49
N ILE A 68 4.01 8.75 -9.39
CA ILE A 68 4.89 8.37 -8.30
C ILE A 68 4.00 7.93 -7.14
N ILE A 69 4.26 6.74 -6.58
CA ILE A 69 3.56 6.30 -5.39
C ILE A 69 4.17 7.02 -4.19
N LEU A 70 3.34 7.77 -3.47
CA LEU A 70 3.73 8.47 -2.24
C LEU A 70 2.95 7.85 -1.09
N THR A 71 3.64 7.15 -0.21
CA THR A 71 2.98 6.36 0.83
C THR A 71 3.59 6.59 2.20
N GLY A 72 2.73 6.63 3.24
CA GLY A 72 3.20 6.66 4.61
C GLY A 72 3.80 5.31 5.01
N VAL A 73 4.92 5.35 5.73
CA VAL A 73 5.59 4.14 6.21
C VAL A 73 5.61 4.18 7.74
N PRO A 74 4.92 3.26 8.42
CA PRO A 74 4.91 3.26 9.89
C PRO A 74 6.28 2.89 10.46
N TYR A 75 6.72 3.65 11.47
CA TYR A 75 8.00 3.39 12.14
C TYR A 75 8.04 2.01 12.79
N SER A 76 6.91 1.55 13.31
CA SER A 76 6.86 0.30 14.07
C SER A 76 6.95 -0.95 13.18
N VAL A 77 6.80 -0.81 11.87
CA VAL A 77 6.89 -1.93 10.93
C VAL A 77 8.14 -1.75 10.09
N LYS A 78 9.24 -2.36 10.53
CA LYS A 78 10.58 -2.11 9.96
C LYS A 78 10.69 -2.47 8.48
N GLU A 79 9.98 -3.50 8.03
CA GLU A 79 10.04 -3.97 6.65
C GLU A 79 9.00 -3.32 5.74
N ALA A 80 8.20 -2.37 6.24
CA ALA A 80 7.06 -1.82 5.51
C ALA A 80 7.47 -1.16 4.19
N GLU A 81 8.50 -0.32 4.20
CA GLU A 81 8.93 0.39 2.99
C GLU A 81 9.42 -0.57 1.91
N GLU A 82 10.26 -1.52 2.28
CA GLU A 82 10.77 -2.53 1.35
C GLU A 82 9.64 -3.39 0.81
N ASN A 83 8.72 -3.80 1.68
CA ASN A 83 7.54 -4.57 1.27
C ASN A 83 6.66 -3.80 0.29
N LYS A 84 6.46 -2.50 0.52
CA LYS A 84 5.66 -1.67 -0.37
C LYS A 84 6.33 -1.51 -1.75
N ARG A 85 7.66 -1.38 -1.78
CA ARG A 85 8.40 -1.35 -3.04
C ARG A 85 8.28 -2.67 -3.79
N ALA A 86 8.40 -3.79 -3.10
CA ALA A 86 8.25 -5.13 -3.69
C ALA A 86 6.83 -5.34 -4.21
N TRP A 87 5.83 -4.87 -3.46
CA TRP A 87 4.42 -4.93 -3.87
C TRP A 87 4.20 -4.16 -5.18
N ALA A 88 4.74 -2.94 -5.26
CA ALA A 88 4.61 -2.13 -6.46
C ALA A 88 5.27 -2.80 -7.67
N ARG A 89 6.45 -3.41 -7.49
CA ARG A 89 7.10 -4.15 -8.57
C ARG A 89 6.27 -5.35 -9.01
N LYS A 90 5.65 -6.04 -8.06
CA LYS A 90 4.84 -7.24 -8.35
C LYS A 90 3.59 -6.93 -9.13
N TYR A 91 2.85 -5.88 -8.76
CA TYR A 91 1.53 -5.61 -9.33
C TYR A 91 1.53 -4.56 -10.43
N ILE A 92 2.52 -3.70 -10.48
CA ILE A 92 2.59 -2.60 -11.45
C ILE A 92 3.77 -2.80 -12.39
N GLY A 93 4.99 -2.84 -11.88
CA GLY A 93 6.19 -3.05 -12.67
C GLY A 93 7.44 -2.44 -12.04
N ASN A 94 8.60 -2.83 -12.57
CA ASN A 94 9.89 -2.39 -12.03
C ASN A 94 10.18 -0.91 -12.27
N HIS A 95 9.44 -0.27 -13.16
CA HIS A 95 9.68 1.14 -13.54
C HIS A 95 8.99 2.13 -12.62
N VAL A 96 8.10 1.69 -11.75
CA VAL A 96 7.34 2.59 -10.90
C VAL A 96 8.23 3.14 -9.77
N GLN A 97 8.13 4.44 -9.53
CA GLN A 97 8.84 5.09 -8.43
C GLN A 97 7.94 5.15 -7.20
N LEU A 98 8.51 4.85 -6.04
CA LEU A 98 7.80 4.87 -4.76
C LEU A 98 8.61 5.68 -3.76
N ILE A 99 7.97 6.63 -3.11
CA ILE A 99 8.55 7.43 -2.04
C ILE A 99 7.85 7.08 -0.74
N GLY A 100 8.61 6.60 0.24
CA GLY A 100 8.10 6.32 1.58
C GLY A 100 8.31 7.51 2.49
N CYS A 101 7.26 7.90 3.20
CA CYS A 101 7.30 8.99 4.18
C CYS A 101 7.04 8.41 5.58
N LYS A 102 7.94 8.69 6.50
CA LYS A 102 7.81 8.23 7.89
C LYS A 102 7.13 9.26 8.77
#